data_2ec0b384de9118d360b0d0527ee60e08
#
_entry.id   2ec0b384de9118d360b0d0527ee60e08
#
_cell.length_a   1.000
_cell.length_b   1.000
_cell.length_c   1.000
_cell.angle_alpha   90.00
_cell.angle_beta   90.00
_cell.angle_gamma   90.00
#
_symmetry.space_group_name_H-M   'P 1'
#
loop_
_entity.id
_entity.type
_entity.pdbx_description
1 polymer ?
#
loop_
_entity_poly.entity_id
_entity_poly.type
_entity_poly.pdbx_seq_one_letter_code
_entity_poly.pdbx_strand_id
1 'polypeptide(L)'
;MSNEVFITNISKFLPNGPVSNDEMEEYLGMINNKPSKARRIVLRNNGIVNRHYALEKGGKITHSNAELAAAAVNLLFDDRFKKDELQLLASGTASPDQVMPSQASMIHGLLDIPSIEIASFSGSCCASMQALKLCYLSVLSGNTSNAVCTGSEILSHWMLSKYFEKENENEGKLKENPLLAFEKEFLRWMLSDGAGAVLVENKPAGKLPLRIEWIDIRSYANIKETCMYAGADKGEHGELLGWCRFEPEDWLNKSIFSLKQDTRMLGEFIVKMGGQFLKEIIESRHFDIGSVDYFLPHLSSEFFREPIFKELAELGINIPKEKWFTNLSTVGNVATVSFILMLEELIRTRELKTGQKILIQVPESARFTYAYALLTVC
;
A
#
# COMPACT_ATOMS: atom_id res chain seq x y z
N MET A 1 1.95 19.08 -29.51
CA MET A 1 1.18 19.38 -28.31
C MET A 1 1.68 18.43 -27.24
N SER A 2 2.11 18.88 -26.07
CA SER A 2 2.46 17.97 -24.97
C SER A 2 1.17 17.29 -24.54
N ASN A 3 1.13 15.98 -24.60
CA ASN A 3 -0.01 15.21 -24.10
C ASN A 3 -0.02 15.39 -22.57
N GLU A 4 -1.07 15.95 -22.02
CA GLU A 4 -1.30 16.03 -20.58
C GLU A 4 -2.14 14.85 -20.13
N VAL A 5 -1.96 14.42 -18.90
CA VAL A 5 -2.66 13.27 -18.32
C VAL A 5 -3.23 13.67 -16.97
N PHE A 6 -4.47 13.30 -16.73
CA PHE A 6 -5.23 13.73 -15.56
C PHE A 6 -5.81 12.54 -14.81
N ILE A 7 -5.81 12.64 -13.49
CA ILE A 7 -6.70 11.85 -12.64
C ILE A 7 -8.03 12.59 -12.62
N THR A 8 -9.09 11.94 -13.07
CA THR A 8 -10.41 12.55 -13.27
C THR A 8 -11.49 12.01 -12.36
N ASN A 9 -11.27 10.84 -11.77
CA ASN A 9 -12.13 10.25 -10.74
C ASN A 9 -11.31 9.36 -9.81
N ILE A 10 -11.70 9.31 -8.54
CA ILE A 10 -11.06 8.47 -7.51
C ILE A 10 -12.17 7.84 -6.66
N SER A 11 -11.98 6.59 -6.32
CA SER A 11 -12.90 5.85 -5.46
C SER A 11 -12.16 5.04 -4.41
N LYS A 12 -12.88 4.65 -3.35
CA LYS A 12 -12.41 3.71 -2.34
C LYS A 12 -13.50 2.72 -1.95
N PHE A 13 -13.07 1.54 -1.57
CA PHE A 13 -13.93 0.54 -0.94
C PHE A 13 -13.21 -0.03 0.29
N LEU A 14 -13.82 0.17 1.46
CA LEU A 14 -13.35 -0.39 2.73
C LEU A 14 -14.34 -1.47 3.16
N PRO A 15 -13.89 -2.73 3.37
CA PRO A 15 -14.78 -3.82 3.71
C PRO A 15 -15.34 -3.65 5.13
N ASN A 16 -16.60 -4.01 5.30
CA ASN A 16 -17.30 -4.06 6.59
C ASN A 16 -17.25 -2.71 7.36
N GLY A 17 -17.57 -2.73 8.64
CA GLY A 17 -17.40 -1.57 9.51
C GLY A 17 -15.96 -1.41 10.02
N PRO A 18 -15.61 -0.23 10.57
CA PRO A 18 -14.31 -0.02 11.19
C PRO A 18 -14.15 -0.92 12.43
N VAL A 19 -12.95 -1.46 12.60
CA VAL A 19 -12.55 -2.30 13.74
C VAL A 19 -11.64 -1.50 14.64
N SER A 20 -12.02 -1.32 15.89
CA SER A 20 -11.22 -0.61 16.89
C SER A 20 -10.03 -1.46 17.39
N ASN A 21 -9.08 -0.79 18.05
CA ASN A 21 -7.96 -1.48 18.66
C ASN A 21 -8.37 -2.59 19.65
N ASP A 22 -9.50 -2.43 20.35
CA ASP A 22 -9.93 -3.40 21.36
C ASP A 22 -10.57 -4.63 20.74
N GLU A 23 -11.19 -4.51 19.57
CA GLU A 23 -11.89 -5.59 18.89
C GLU A 23 -10.99 -6.48 18.03
N MET A 24 -9.76 -6.08 17.74
CA MET A 24 -8.87 -6.77 16.77
C MET A 24 -8.76 -8.27 17.02
N GLU A 25 -8.62 -8.69 18.28
CA GLU A 25 -8.47 -10.12 18.63
C GLU A 25 -9.77 -10.91 18.45
N GLU A 26 -10.93 -10.25 18.40
CA GLU A 26 -12.20 -10.91 18.06
C GLU A 26 -12.26 -11.32 16.58
N TYR A 27 -11.55 -10.56 15.70
CA TYR A 27 -11.45 -10.85 14.28
C TYR A 27 -10.26 -11.75 13.93
N LEU A 28 -9.07 -11.44 14.45
CA LEU A 28 -7.83 -12.12 14.11
C LEU A 28 -7.57 -13.40 14.96
N GLY A 29 -8.30 -13.56 16.05
CA GLY A 29 -8.06 -14.62 17.04
C GLY A 29 -6.86 -14.31 17.95
N MET A 30 -6.76 -15.02 19.06
CA MET A 30 -5.64 -14.97 20.00
C MET A 30 -4.72 -16.18 19.76
N ILE A 31 -3.43 -15.94 19.55
CA ILE A 31 -2.44 -16.99 19.35
C ILE A 31 -2.34 -17.82 20.65
N ASN A 32 -2.58 -19.14 20.57
CA ASN A 32 -2.62 -20.07 21.71
C ASN A 32 -3.61 -19.62 22.82
N ASN A 33 -4.71 -18.97 22.43
CA ASN A 33 -5.72 -18.43 23.36
C ASN A 33 -5.14 -17.47 24.42
N LYS A 34 -4.05 -16.77 24.11
CA LYS A 34 -3.41 -15.79 25.01
C LYS A 34 -3.36 -14.41 24.37
N PRO A 35 -3.66 -13.34 25.13
CA PRO A 35 -3.51 -11.97 24.63
C PRO A 35 -2.05 -11.68 24.24
N SER A 36 -1.85 -10.96 23.13
CA SER A 36 -0.51 -10.58 22.69
C SER A 36 0.14 -9.57 23.62
N LYS A 37 1.38 -9.84 24.01
CA LYS A 37 2.22 -8.91 24.77
C LYS A 37 2.72 -7.73 23.90
N ALA A 38 2.94 -7.97 22.61
CA ALA A 38 3.41 -6.96 21.66
C ALA A 38 2.33 -5.94 21.33
N ARG A 39 1.05 -6.32 21.34
CA ARG A 39 -0.10 -5.48 20.98
C ARG A 39 -0.06 -4.09 21.60
N ARG A 40 0.05 -4.01 22.93
CA ARG A 40 0.05 -2.74 23.66
C ARG A 40 1.18 -1.80 23.24
N ILE A 41 2.36 -2.35 22.99
CA ILE A 41 3.55 -1.58 22.59
C ILE A 41 3.38 -1.06 21.18
N VAL A 42 2.95 -1.91 20.24
CA VAL A 42 2.78 -1.55 18.83
C VAL A 42 1.66 -0.52 18.67
N LEU A 43 0.48 -0.76 19.26
CA LEU A 43 -0.68 0.15 19.17
C LEU A 43 -0.41 1.53 19.79
N ARG A 44 0.40 1.59 20.85
CA ARG A 44 0.79 2.88 21.47
C ARG A 44 1.59 3.77 20.50
N ASN A 45 2.42 3.15 19.63
CA ASN A 45 3.38 3.87 18.80
C ASN A 45 2.92 4.09 17.37
N ASN A 46 1.95 3.29 16.88
CA ASN A 46 1.55 3.36 15.48
C ASN A 46 0.51 4.44 15.18
N GLY A 47 -0.20 4.96 16.20
CA GLY A 47 -1.20 6.02 16.04
C GLY A 47 -2.50 5.58 15.34
N ILE A 48 -2.68 4.29 15.09
CA ILE A 48 -3.89 3.75 14.44
C ILE A 48 -4.96 3.54 15.50
N VAL A 49 -6.15 4.08 15.27
CA VAL A 49 -7.33 3.93 16.14
C VAL A 49 -8.28 2.89 15.55
N ASN A 50 -8.55 2.98 14.26
CA ASN A 50 -9.43 2.08 13.53
C ASN A 50 -8.73 1.50 12.29
N ARG A 51 -9.23 0.36 11.85
CA ARG A 51 -8.85 -0.32 10.61
C ARG A 51 -10.06 -1.05 10.04
N HIS A 52 -9.91 -1.63 8.86
CA HIS A 52 -10.95 -2.45 8.24
C HIS A 52 -10.40 -3.86 7.98
N TYR A 53 -11.27 -4.85 8.13
CA TYR A 53 -10.94 -6.24 7.83
C TYR A 53 -12.03 -6.84 6.92
N ALA A 54 -11.60 -7.57 5.90
CA ALA A 54 -12.48 -8.42 5.09
C ALA A 54 -12.81 -9.72 5.85
N LEU A 55 -13.13 -9.59 7.13
CA LEU A 55 -13.43 -10.66 8.06
C LEU A 55 -14.70 -10.32 8.87
N GLU A 56 -15.45 -11.34 9.24
CA GLU A 56 -16.37 -11.31 10.39
C GLU A 56 -15.62 -11.62 11.69
N LYS A 57 -16.21 -11.31 12.84
CA LYS A 57 -15.71 -11.78 14.15
C LYS A 57 -15.59 -13.31 14.12
N GLY A 58 -14.48 -13.83 14.63
CA GLY A 58 -14.13 -15.25 14.52
C GLY A 58 -13.31 -15.60 13.27
N GLY A 59 -12.94 -14.62 12.43
CA GLY A 59 -12.00 -14.81 11.33
C GLY A 59 -12.60 -15.40 10.05
N LYS A 60 -13.93 -15.37 9.89
CA LYS A 60 -14.58 -15.81 8.64
C LYS A 60 -14.39 -14.74 7.56
N ILE A 61 -13.90 -15.15 6.40
CA ILE A 61 -13.62 -14.30 5.24
C ILE A 61 -14.94 -13.80 4.63
N THR A 62 -15.04 -12.49 4.34
CA THR A 62 -16.22 -11.84 3.76
C THR A 62 -16.05 -11.48 2.29
N HIS A 63 -14.83 -11.19 1.85
CA HIS A 63 -14.51 -10.76 0.49
C HIS A 63 -13.18 -11.36 0.05
N SER A 64 -13.03 -11.63 -1.22
CA SER A 64 -11.72 -11.83 -1.88
C SER A 64 -11.07 -10.48 -2.20
N ASN A 65 -9.77 -10.49 -2.46
CA ASN A 65 -9.04 -9.28 -2.86
C ASN A 65 -9.55 -8.74 -4.21
N ALA A 66 -9.86 -9.62 -5.14
CA ALA A 66 -10.42 -9.23 -6.43
C ALA A 66 -11.81 -8.57 -6.29
N GLU A 67 -12.67 -9.04 -5.35
CA GLU A 67 -13.97 -8.41 -5.08
C GLU A 67 -13.81 -7.01 -4.49
N LEU A 68 -12.87 -6.78 -3.57
CA LEU A 68 -12.61 -5.43 -3.06
C LEU A 68 -12.18 -4.48 -4.17
N ALA A 69 -11.25 -4.93 -5.03
CA ALA A 69 -10.77 -4.12 -6.15
C ALA A 69 -11.89 -3.83 -7.17
N ALA A 70 -12.68 -4.85 -7.54
CA ALA A 70 -13.81 -4.69 -8.45
C ALA A 70 -14.87 -3.73 -7.88
N ALA A 71 -15.14 -3.80 -6.57
CA ALA A 71 -16.04 -2.86 -5.91
C ALA A 71 -15.54 -1.41 -6.02
N ALA A 72 -14.25 -1.17 -5.77
CA ALA A 72 -13.66 0.16 -5.94
C ALA A 72 -13.72 0.63 -7.39
N VAL A 73 -13.36 -0.22 -8.36
CA VAL A 73 -13.41 0.14 -9.79
C VAL A 73 -14.83 0.44 -10.25
N ASN A 74 -15.84 -0.34 -9.81
CA ASN A 74 -17.25 -0.10 -10.16
C ASN A 74 -17.75 1.28 -9.71
N LEU A 75 -17.21 1.84 -8.62
CA LEU A 75 -17.56 3.18 -8.14
C LEU A 75 -17.02 4.33 -9.02
N LEU A 76 -16.12 4.03 -9.96
CA LEU A 76 -15.61 5.03 -10.92
C LEU A 76 -16.58 5.26 -12.10
N PHE A 77 -17.45 4.27 -12.40
CA PHE A 77 -18.37 4.35 -13.51
C PHE A 77 -19.60 5.16 -13.12
N ASP A 78 -19.92 6.13 -13.94
CA ASP A 78 -21.04 7.07 -13.76
C ASP A 78 -21.62 7.50 -15.12
N ASP A 79 -22.41 8.59 -15.16
CA ASP A 79 -22.98 9.11 -16.41
C ASP A 79 -21.91 9.70 -17.34
N ARG A 80 -20.77 10.09 -16.82
CA ARG A 80 -19.65 10.68 -17.57
C ARG A 80 -18.70 9.63 -18.16
N PHE A 81 -18.49 8.52 -17.46
CA PHE A 81 -17.55 7.46 -17.86
C PHE A 81 -18.23 6.08 -17.71
N LYS A 82 -18.52 5.45 -18.83
CA LYS A 82 -19.22 4.16 -18.87
C LYS A 82 -18.26 2.98 -18.83
N LYS A 83 -18.76 1.83 -18.40
CA LYS A 83 -17.98 0.59 -18.29
C LYS A 83 -17.32 0.15 -19.61
N ASP A 84 -18.02 0.31 -20.72
CA ASP A 84 -17.59 -0.07 -22.07
C ASP A 84 -16.56 0.89 -22.69
N GLU A 85 -16.31 2.03 -22.06
CA GLU A 85 -15.28 2.98 -22.48
C GLU A 85 -13.89 2.66 -21.95
N LEU A 86 -13.76 1.79 -20.91
CA LEU A 86 -12.47 1.45 -20.30
C LEU A 86 -11.57 0.72 -21.29
N GLN A 87 -10.31 1.16 -21.39
CA GLN A 87 -9.32 0.60 -22.33
C GLN A 87 -8.19 -0.18 -21.65
N LEU A 88 -7.76 0.24 -20.46
CA LEU A 88 -6.70 -0.42 -19.70
C LEU A 88 -7.06 -0.51 -18.22
N LEU A 89 -6.90 -1.68 -17.63
CA LEU A 89 -6.96 -1.92 -16.18
C LEU A 89 -5.60 -2.37 -15.66
N ALA A 90 -4.97 -1.58 -14.81
CA ALA A 90 -3.74 -1.95 -14.11
C ALA A 90 -4.01 -2.12 -12.60
N SER A 91 -3.58 -3.23 -12.03
CA SER A 91 -3.79 -3.58 -10.62
C SER A 91 -2.46 -3.77 -9.90
N GLY A 92 -2.35 -3.25 -8.68
CA GLY A 92 -1.23 -3.46 -7.76
C GLY A 92 -1.69 -4.07 -6.44
N THR A 93 -1.03 -5.13 -5.97
CA THR A 93 -1.32 -5.78 -4.68
C THR A 93 -0.11 -6.55 -4.15
N ALA A 94 -0.01 -6.64 -2.81
CA ALA A 94 0.89 -7.57 -2.12
C ALA A 94 0.20 -8.90 -1.80
N SER A 95 -1.13 -8.91 -1.72
CA SER A 95 -1.95 -10.01 -1.18
C SER A 95 -2.97 -10.53 -2.21
N PRO A 96 -2.54 -10.99 -3.41
CA PRO A 96 -3.46 -11.58 -4.36
C PRO A 96 -4.11 -12.83 -3.77
N ASP A 97 -5.35 -13.14 -4.18
CA ASP A 97 -6.08 -14.33 -3.70
C ASP A 97 -5.39 -15.63 -4.09
N GLN A 98 -4.69 -15.64 -5.23
CA GLN A 98 -3.96 -16.79 -5.78
C GLN A 98 -2.73 -16.35 -6.57
N VAL A 99 -1.81 -17.28 -6.80
CA VAL A 99 -0.61 -17.06 -7.65
C VAL A 99 -0.99 -16.91 -9.13
N MET A 100 -1.95 -17.70 -9.60
CA MET A 100 -2.52 -17.67 -10.96
C MET A 100 -4.03 -17.94 -10.91
N PRO A 101 -4.85 -17.27 -11.73
CA PRO A 101 -4.57 -16.18 -12.68
C PRO A 101 -4.10 -14.88 -12.00
N SER A 102 -3.69 -13.88 -12.81
CA SER A 102 -3.25 -12.59 -12.29
C SER A 102 -4.39 -11.82 -11.63
N GLN A 103 -4.06 -10.91 -10.69
CA GLN A 103 -5.05 -10.09 -9.98
C GLN A 103 -5.91 -9.27 -10.96
N ALA A 104 -5.33 -8.64 -11.98
CA ALA A 104 -6.10 -7.87 -12.97
C ALA A 104 -7.06 -8.75 -13.78
N SER A 105 -6.69 -10.00 -14.09
CA SER A 105 -7.60 -10.96 -14.75
C SER A 105 -8.81 -11.29 -13.88
N MET A 106 -8.59 -11.50 -12.59
CA MET A 106 -9.68 -11.78 -11.64
C MET A 106 -10.63 -10.59 -11.51
N ILE A 107 -10.08 -9.38 -11.36
CA ILE A 107 -10.85 -8.14 -11.30
C ILE A 107 -11.66 -7.95 -12.60
N HIS A 108 -11.02 -8.10 -13.78
CA HIS A 108 -11.69 -7.95 -15.06
C HIS A 108 -12.89 -8.91 -15.18
N GLY A 109 -12.73 -10.17 -14.76
CA GLY A 109 -13.81 -11.15 -14.76
C GLY A 109 -15.01 -10.81 -13.86
N LEU A 110 -14.81 -9.95 -12.83
CA LEU A 110 -15.86 -9.50 -11.92
C LEU A 110 -16.56 -8.18 -12.36
N LEU A 111 -15.97 -7.45 -13.31
CA LEU A 111 -16.47 -6.12 -13.69
C LEU A 111 -17.60 -6.16 -14.72
N ASP A 112 -17.80 -7.27 -15.44
CA ASP A 112 -18.78 -7.38 -16.52
C ASP A 112 -18.62 -6.24 -17.54
N ILE A 113 -17.42 -6.13 -18.11
CA ILE A 113 -17.00 -5.15 -19.12
C ILE A 113 -16.43 -5.84 -20.36
N PRO A 114 -16.37 -5.16 -21.53
CA PRO A 114 -15.74 -5.72 -22.73
C PRO A 114 -14.28 -6.13 -22.52
N SER A 115 -13.71 -6.82 -23.52
CA SER A 115 -12.28 -7.15 -23.54
C SER A 115 -11.42 -5.88 -23.55
N ILE A 116 -10.46 -5.79 -22.65
CA ILE A 116 -9.56 -4.64 -22.46
C ILE A 116 -8.12 -5.10 -22.29
N GLU A 117 -7.18 -4.17 -22.36
CA GLU A 117 -5.81 -4.38 -21.92
C GLU A 117 -5.75 -4.49 -20.39
N ILE A 118 -4.96 -5.45 -19.85
CA ILE A 118 -4.80 -5.63 -18.41
C ILE A 118 -3.33 -5.75 -18.02
N ALA A 119 -2.98 -5.26 -16.81
CA ALA A 119 -1.66 -5.43 -16.23
C ALA A 119 -1.76 -5.66 -14.72
N SER A 120 -0.90 -6.54 -14.19
CA SER A 120 -0.80 -6.81 -12.76
C SER A 120 0.60 -6.53 -12.25
N PHE A 121 0.68 -5.80 -11.14
CA PHE A 121 1.91 -5.53 -10.42
C PHE A 121 1.87 -6.25 -9.08
N SER A 122 2.86 -7.08 -8.85
CA SER A 122 3.09 -7.76 -7.57
C SER A 122 4.19 -7.05 -6.80
N GLY A 123 3.95 -6.76 -5.55
CA GLY A 123 4.88 -6.05 -4.69
C GLY A 123 4.18 -5.59 -3.41
N SER A 124 4.82 -4.73 -2.63
CA SER A 124 4.24 -4.17 -1.43
C SER A 124 3.67 -2.76 -1.70
N CYS A 125 3.97 -1.78 -0.86
CA CYS A 125 3.35 -0.45 -0.86
C CYS A 125 3.44 0.30 -2.20
N CYS A 126 4.48 0.04 -3.02
CA CYS A 126 4.67 0.70 -4.32
C CYS A 126 3.94 0.03 -5.50
N ALA A 127 3.29 -1.12 -5.33
CA ALA A 127 2.70 -1.87 -6.44
C ALA A 127 1.63 -1.06 -7.21
N SER A 128 0.73 -0.36 -6.52
CA SER A 128 -0.26 0.50 -7.18
C SER A 128 0.33 1.79 -7.75
N MET A 129 1.45 2.30 -7.20
CA MET A 129 2.18 3.40 -7.84
C MET A 129 2.83 2.98 -9.16
N GLN A 130 3.29 1.73 -9.26
CA GLN A 130 3.76 1.14 -10.54
C GLN A 130 2.61 1.00 -11.53
N ALA A 131 1.43 0.55 -11.05
CA ALA A 131 0.21 0.47 -11.85
C ALA A 131 -0.22 1.87 -12.35
N LEU A 132 -0.21 2.89 -11.47
CA LEU A 132 -0.52 4.27 -11.84
C LEU A 132 0.48 4.82 -12.87
N LYS A 133 1.76 4.49 -12.73
CA LYS A 133 2.78 4.90 -13.70
C LYS A 133 2.54 4.27 -15.08
N LEU A 134 2.13 2.99 -15.14
CA LEU A 134 1.74 2.37 -16.41
C LEU A 134 0.53 3.08 -17.03
N CYS A 135 -0.54 3.32 -16.26
CA CYS A 135 -1.71 4.06 -16.73
C CYS A 135 -1.32 5.45 -17.27
N TYR A 136 -0.50 6.19 -16.51
CA TYR A 136 0.03 7.48 -16.91
C TYR A 136 0.79 7.41 -18.25
N LEU A 137 1.71 6.46 -18.40
CA LEU A 137 2.52 6.31 -19.62
C LEU A 137 1.69 5.84 -20.82
N SER A 138 0.71 4.94 -20.62
CA SER A 138 -0.18 4.49 -21.70
C SER A 138 -1.02 5.64 -22.25
N VAL A 139 -1.60 6.47 -21.36
CA VAL A 139 -2.39 7.64 -21.76
C VAL A 139 -1.50 8.73 -22.36
N LEU A 140 -0.33 9.00 -21.75
CA LEU A 140 0.63 10.00 -22.23
C LEU A 140 1.14 9.68 -23.64
N SER A 141 1.42 8.41 -23.93
CA SER A 141 1.89 7.96 -25.25
C SER A 141 0.78 7.92 -26.31
N GLY A 142 -0.49 8.01 -25.89
CA GLY A 142 -1.66 7.85 -26.77
C GLY A 142 -1.97 6.39 -27.11
N ASN A 143 -1.36 5.40 -26.43
CA ASN A 143 -1.72 3.98 -26.58
C ASN A 143 -3.17 3.75 -26.15
N THR A 144 -3.61 4.41 -25.07
CA THR A 144 -5.00 4.47 -24.62
C THR A 144 -5.43 5.91 -24.36
N SER A 145 -6.71 6.22 -24.42
CA SER A 145 -7.26 7.53 -24.04
C SER A 145 -7.66 7.59 -22.59
N ASN A 146 -7.85 6.44 -21.96
CA ASN A 146 -8.17 6.28 -20.55
C ASN A 146 -7.59 4.97 -19.99
N ALA A 147 -7.43 4.93 -18.67
CA ALA A 147 -6.97 3.76 -17.96
C ALA A 147 -7.48 3.81 -16.50
N VAL A 148 -7.70 2.66 -15.88
CA VAL A 148 -7.97 2.55 -14.45
C VAL A 148 -6.77 1.91 -13.76
N CYS A 149 -6.22 2.62 -12.77
CA CYS A 149 -5.31 2.07 -11.79
C CYS A 149 -6.10 1.64 -10.55
N THR A 150 -5.93 0.41 -10.07
CA THR A 150 -6.49 -0.01 -8.78
C THR A 150 -5.40 -0.60 -7.88
N GLY A 151 -5.53 -0.32 -6.59
CA GLY A 151 -4.78 -0.98 -5.52
C GLY A 151 -5.75 -1.71 -4.61
N SER A 152 -5.38 -2.89 -4.13
CA SER A 152 -6.22 -3.64 -3.19
C SER A 152 -5.38 -4.52 -2.28
N GLU A 153 -5.81 -4.67 -1.01
CA GLU A 153 -5.13 -5.52 -0.03
C GLU A 153 -6.14 -6.24 0.86
N ILE A 154 -5.86 -7.52 1.11
CA ILE A 154 -6.47 -8.33 2.17
C ILE A 154 -5.37 -8.93 3.03
N LEU A 155 -4.82 -8.11 3.90
CA LEU A 155 -3.71 -8.51 4.76
C LEU A 155 -4.18 -9.22 6.03
N SER A 156 -5.44 -8.98 6.45
CA SER A 156 -6.03 -9.61 7.63
C SER A 156 -6.04 -11.14 7.54
N HIS A 157 -6.17 -11.71 6.34
CA HIS A 157 -6.15 -13.16 6.12
C HIS A 157 -4.83 -13.80 6.55
N TRP A 158 -3.70 -13.11 6.32
CA TRP A 158 -2.38 -13.61 6.69
C TRP A 158 -2.08 -13.47 8.18
N MET A 159 -2.94 -12.73 8.93
CA MET A 159 -2.74 -12.39 10.34
C MET A 159 -3.61 -13.19 11.29
N LEU A 160 -4.40 -14.14 10.78
CA LEU A 160 -5.22 -15.01 11.60
C LEU A 160 -4.34 -15.87 12.53
N SER A 161 -4.74 -15.99 13.80
CA SER A 161 -3.98 -16.71 14.84
C SER A 161 -3.57 -18.12 14.44
N LYS A 162 -4.45 -18.82 13.70
CA LYS A 162 -4.23 -20.19 13.23
C LYS A 162 -2.93 -20.42 12.44
N TYR A 163 -2.39 -19.36 11.79
CA TYR A 163 -1.15 -19.47 11.04
C TYR A 163 0.12 -19.33 11.89
N PHE A 164 -0.05 -18.93 13.16
CA PHE A 164 1.04 -18.75 14.11
C PHE A 164 1.09 -19.83 15.20
N GLU A 165 0.03 -20.63 15.36
CA GLU A 165 -0.13 -21.57 16.47
C GLU A 165 0.87 -22.73 16.42
N LYS A 166 1.06 -23.36 15.23
CA LYS A 166 1.95 -24.52 15.09
C LYS A 166 3.43 -24.21 15.32
N GLU A 167 3.88 -23.02 14.94
CA GLU A 167 5.26 -22.60 15.18
C GLU A 167 5.53 -22.40 16.66
N ASN A 168 4.54 -21.91 17.41
CA ASN A 168 4.63 -21.70 18.85
C ASN A 168 4.58 -23.00 19.68
N GLU A 169 4.11 -24.12 19.12
CA GLU A 169 4.22 -25.43 19.76
C GLU A 169 5.68 -25.88 19.90
N ASN A 170 6.58 -25.40 19.03
CA ASN A 170 8.03 -25.54 19.15
C ASN A 170 8.64 -24.44 20.03
N GLU A 171 8.08 -24.19 21.22
CA GLU A 171 8.38 -23.07 22.15
C GLU A 171 9.85 -22.82 22.49
N GLY A 172 10.76 -23.74 22.20
CA GLY A 172 12.19 -23.59 22.50
C GLY A 172 12.84 -22.39 21.81
N LYS A 173 12.65 -22.23 20.50
CA LYS A 173 13.30 -21.18 19.69
C LYS A 173 12.73 -19.77 19.90
N LEU A 174 11.42 -19.65 20.19
CA LEU A 174 10.79 -18.34 20.44
C LEU A 174 11.08 -17.81 21.84
N LYS A 175 11.32 -18.68 22.83
CA LYS A 175 11.80 -18.27 24.16
C LYS A 175 13.23 -17.77 24.11
N GLU A 176 14.05 -18.29 23.19
CA GLU A 176 15.45 -17.89 22.99
C GLU A 176 15.58 -16.58 22.20
N ASN A 177 14.59 -16.18 21.40
CA ASN A 177 14.63 -14.95 20.63
C ASN A 177 13.31 -14.15 20.72
N PRO A 178 13.12 -13.33 21.78
CA PRO A 178 11.94 -12.47 21.95
C PRO A 178 11.76 -11.44 20.82
N LEU A 179 12.83 -11.07 20.12
CA LEU A 179 12.80 -10.12 19.01
C LEU A 179 12.07 -10.74 17.82
N LEU A 180 12.33 -12.00 17.50
CA LEU A 180 11.68 -12.72 16.41
C LEU A 180 10.15 -12.84 16.62
N ALA A 181 9.73 -13.10 17.85
CA ALA A 181 8.31 -13.13 18.20
C ALA A 181 7.66 -11.74 18.01
N PHE A 182 8.36 -10.67 18.38
CA PHE A 182 7.89 -9.31 18.20
C PHE A 182 7.79 -8.94 16.70
N GLU A 183 8.78 -9.28 15.90
CA GLU A 183 8.79 -9.00 14.45
C GLU A 183 7.64 -9.66 13.68
N LYS A 184 7.25 -10.87 14.07
CA LYS A 184 6.11 -11.59 13.50
C LYS A 184 4.76 -10.98 13.88
N GLU A 185 4.63 -10.49 15.11
CA GLU A 185 3.41 -9.87 15.59
C GLU A 185 3.31 -8.38 15.23
N PHE A 186 4.42 -7.71 14.93
CA PHE A 186 4.47 -6.27 14.70
C PHE A 186 3.48 -5.81 13.62
N LEU A 187 3.49 -6.46 12.46
CA LEU A 187 2.61 -6.12 11.35
C LEU A 187 1.14 -6.44 11.64
N ARG A 188 0.87 -7.45 12.47
CA ARG A 188 -0.48 -7.87 12.85
C ARG A 188 -1.31 -6.74 13.46
N TRP A 189 -0.66 -5.80 14.14
CA TRP A 189 -1.32 -4.69 14.82
C TRP A 189 -1.36 -3.38 14.02
N MET A 190 -0.88 -3.38 12.79
CA MET A 190 -0.81 -2.17 11.96
C MET A 190 -1.65 -2.25 10.69
N LEU A 191 -1.76 -3.44 10.11
CA LEU A 191 -2.30 -3.62 8.77
C LEU A 191 -3.83 -3.60 8.75
N SER A 192 -4.37 -3.23 7.60
CA SER A 192 -5.78 -3.06 7.32
C SER A 192 -6.08 -3.54 5.91
N ASP A 193 -7.33 -3.84 5.60
CA ASP A 193 -7.80 -4.25 4.28
C ASP A 193 -8.54 -3.11 3.60
N GLY A 194 -8.54 -3.13 2.28
CA GLY A 194 -9.27 -2.16 1.46
C GLY A 194 -8.84 -2.14 0.02
N ALA A 195 -9.57 -1.39 -0.77
CA ALA A 195 -9.26 -1.11 -2.17
C ALA A 195 -9.49 0.36 -2.51
N GLY A 196 -8.80 0.82 -3.54
CA GLY A 196 -9.03 2.10 -4.15
C GLY A 196 -8.79 2.03 -5.65
N ALA A 197 -9.43 2.90 -6.40
CA ALA A 197 -9.24 2.99 -7.83
C ALA A 197 -9.17 4.44 -8.30
N VAL A 198 -8.43 4.66 -9.38
CA VAL A 198 -8.16 5.96 -9.98
C VAL A 198 -8.40 5.88 -11.46
N LEU A 199 -9.25 6.76 -12.00
CA LEU A 199 -9.45 6.93 -13.43
C LEU A 199 -8.45 7.95 -13.98
N VAL A 200 -7.70 7.56 -14.99
CA VAL A 200 -6.69 8.38 -15.67
C VAL A 200 -7.15 8.65 -17.10
N GLU A 201 -7.18 9.90 -17.54
CA GLU A 201 -7.66 10.32 -18.87
C GLU A 201 -6.71 11.33 -19.51
N ASN A 202 -6.77 11.48 -20.84
CA ASN A 202 -5.96 12.40 -21.64
C ASN A 202 -6.51 13.84 -21.71
N LYS A 203 -7.56 14.14 -20.96
CA LYS A 203 -8.19 15.46 -20.88
C LYS A 203 -8.72 15.73 -19.47
N PRO A 204 -8.76 16.99 -19.03
CA PRO A 204 -9.36 17.32 -17.75
C PRO A 204 -10.88 17.08 -17.80
N ALA A 205 -11.36 16.26 -16.89
CA ALA A 205 -12.78 15.90 -16.75
C ALA A 205 -13.13 15.68 -15.28
N GLY A 206 -14.43 15.61 -14.97
CA GLY A 206 -14.89 15.45 -13.58
C GLY A 206 -14.94 16.77 -12.82
N LYS A 207 -15.15 16.67 -11.50
CA LYS A 207 -15.34 17.87 -10.66
C LYS A 207 -14.04 18.55 -10.28
N LEU A 208 -12.97 17.80 -10.15
CA LEU A 208 -11.65 18.28 -9.71
C LEU A 208 -10.56 17.45 -10.38
N PRO A 209 -10.23 17.70 -11.63
CA PRO A 209 -9.17 16.98 -12.31
C PRO A 209 -7.80 17.32 -11.71
N LEU A 210 -6.95 16.29 -11.54
CA LEU A 210 -5.59 16.46 -11.07
C LEU A 210 -4.63 16.09 -12.20
N ARG A 211 -3.87 17.05 -12.71
CA ARG A 211 -2.84 16.77 -13.71
C ARG A 211 -1.68 16.03 -13.06
N ILE A 212 -1.24 14.95 -13.68
CA ILE A 212 -0.05 14.22 -13.27
C ILE A 212 1.16 14.92 -13.90
N GLU A 213 1.97 15.58 -13.09
CA GLU A 213 3.18 16.25 -13.57
C GLU A 213 4.29 15.24 -13.85
N TRP A 214 4.50 14.31 -12.93
CA TRP A 214 5.46 13.22 -13.04
C TRP A 214 5.22 12.15 -11.97
N ILE A 215 5.76 10.93 -12.25
CA ILE A 215 5.83 9.81 -11.32
C ILE A 215 7.24 9.23 -11.40
N ASP A 216 8.00 9.30 -10.32
CA ASP A 216 9.34 8.72 -10.21
C ASP A 216 9.34 7.54 -9.25
N ILE A 217 9.93 6.43 -9.70
CA ILE A 217 10.04 5.19 -8.91
C ILE A 217 11.47 4.71 -8.98
N ARG A 218 12.02 4.31 -7.82
CA ARG A 218 13.38 3.77 -7.72
C ARG A 218 13.44 2.61 -6.75
N SER A 219 14.10 1.53 -7.17
CA SER A 219 14.43 0.39 -6.33
C SER A 219 15.89 0.45 -5.88
N TYR A 220 16.13 0.08 -4.62
CA TYR A 220 17.47 -0.08 -4.05
C TYR A 220 17.76 -1.56 -3.74
N ALA A 221 17.04 -2.48 -4.37
CA ALA A 221 17.21 -3.93 -4.19
C ALA A 221 18.59 -4.45 -4.60
N ASN A 222 19.34 -3.66 -5.38
CA ASN A 222 20.73 -3.97 -5.78
C ASN A 222 21.76 -3.79 -4.65
N ILE A 223 21.42 -2.99 -3.62
CA ILE A 223 22.33 -2.66 -2.51
C ILE A 223 21.72 -2.98 -1.13
N LYS A 224 20.49 -3.44 -1.08
CA LYS A 224 19.78 -3.80 0.16
C LYS A 224 19.21 -5.21 0.09
N GLU A 225 19.31 -5.89 1.24
CA GLU A 225 18.67 -7.18 1.45
C GLU A 225 17.16 -7.04 1.61
N THR A 226 16.46 -8.17 1.59
CA THR A 226 15.02 -8.22 1.84
C THR A 226 14.72 -7.91 3.30
N CYS A 227 13.89 -6.91 3.53
CA CYS A 227 13.47 -6.44 4.84
C CYS A 227 12.09 -6.98 5.26
N MET A 228 11.14 -7.08 4.31
CA MET A 228 9.81 -7.65 4.57
C MET A 228 9.48 -8.69 3.49
N TYR A 229 8.92 -9.82 3.91
CA TYR A 229 8.65 -10.94 3.00
C TYR A 229 7.54 -11.85 3.51
N ALA A 230 6.89 -12.56 2.59
CA ALA A 230 5.95 -13.66 2.82
C ALA A 230 6.13 -14.70 1.72
N GLY A 231 5.72 -15.94 1.96
CA GLY A 231 5.95 -17.04 1.02
C GLY A 231 7.44 -17.41 0.90
N ALA A 232 8.23 -17.15 1.94
CA ALA A 232 9.67 -17.37 1.96
C ALA A 232 10.21 -17.44 3.40
N ASP A 233 11.48 -17.82 3.54
CA ASP A 233 12.25 -17.62 4.76
C ASP A 233 13.70 -17.24 4.45
N LYS A 234 14.43 -16.63 5.40
CA LYS A 234 15.83 -16.31 5.25
C LYS A 234 16.68 -17.57 5.50
N GLY A 235 17.63 -17.84 4.60
CA GLY A 235 18.65 -18.85 4.76
C GLY A 235 19.76 -18.42 5.72
N GLU A 236 20.77 -19.29 5.90
CA GLU A 236 21.87 -19.09 6.85
C GLU A 236 22.73 -17.85 6.54
N HIS A 237 22.77 -17.44 5.28
CA HIS A 237 23.56 -16.28 4.82
C HIS A 237 22.67 -15.04 4.54
N GLY A 238 21.42 -15.05 4.99
CA GLY A 238 20.47 -13.94 4.81
C GLY A 238 19.78 -13.89 3.43
N GLU A 239 20.09 -14.84 2.53
CA GLU A 239 19.40 -14.98 1.25
C GLU A 239 17.93 -15.38 1.45
N LEU A 240 17.06 -14.93 0.56
CA LEU A 240 15.63 -15.25 0.62
C LEU A 240 15.35 -16.56 -0.13
N LEU A 241 14.90 -17.58 0.59
CA LEU A 241 14.48 -18.87 0.06
C LEU A 241 12.97 -18.89 -0.12
N GLY A 242 12.49 -18.94 -1.37
CA GLY A 242 11.06 -18.99 -1.68
C GLY A 242 10.40 -20.29 -1.24
N TRP A 243 9.08 -20.26 -1.05
CA TRP A 243 8.27 -21.36 -0.53
C TRP A 243 8.47 -22.71 -1.24
N CYS A 244 8.79 -22.69 -2.53
CA CYS A 244 9.06 -23.90 -3.32
C CYS A 244 10.38 -24.62 -2.96
N ARG A 245 11.20 -24.05 -2.08
CA ARG A 245 12.42 -24.67 -1.52
C ARG A 245 12.17 -25.45 -0.25
N PHE A 246 10.94 -25.44 0.25
CA PHE A 246 10.54 -26.10 1.50
C PHE A 246 9.57 -27.25 1.22
N GLU A 247 9.63 -28.29 2.05
CA GLU A 247 8.62 -29.33 2.03
C GLU A 247 7.25 -28.80 2.50
N PRO A 248 6.13 -29.33 1.98
CA PRO A 248 4.79 -28.83 2.34
C PRO A 248 4.52 -28.77 3.84
N GLU A 249 5.05 -29.72 4.61
CA GLU A 249 4.93 -29.78 6.08
C GLU A 249 5.62 -28.57 6.75
N ASP A 250 6.72 -28.11 6.18
CA ASP A 250 7.47 -26.93 6.67
C ASP A 250 6.70 -25.62 6.47
N TRP A 251 5.78 -25.55 5.51
CA TRP A 251 5.05 -24.30 5.25
C TRP A 251 4.28 -23.80 6.48
N LEU A 252 3.71 -24.72 7.27
CA LEU A 252 3.06 -24.39 8.53
C LEU A 252 4.05 -24.36 9.70
N ASN A 253 4.96 -25.35 9.79
CA ASN A 253 5.89 -25.47 10.91
C ASN A 253 6.89 -24.30 10.99
N LYS A 254 7.20 -23.65 9.88
CA LYS A 254 8.09 -22.47 9.76
C LYS A 254 7.33 -21.18 9.46
N SER A 255 5.99 -21.22 9.42
CA SER A 255 5.14 -20.06 9.07
C SER A 255 5.60 -19.40 7.77
N ILE A 256 5.89 -20.17 6.71
CA ILE A 256 6.47 -19.67 5.45
C ILE A 256 5.60 -18.58 4.83
N PHE A 257 4.27 -18.71 4.88
CA PHE A 257 3.32 -17.76 4.32
C PHE A 257 2.93 -16.61 5.28
N SER A 258 3.45 -16.60 6.52
CA SER A 258 3.27 -15.45 7.39
C SER A 258 4.10 -14.26 6.91
N LEU A 259 3.59 -13.05 7.12
CA LEU A 259 4.31 -11.83 6.82
C LEU A 259 5.36 -11.56 7.91
N LYS A 260 6.62 -11.41 7.52
CA LYS A 260 7.77 -11.20 8.39
C LYS A 260 8.46 -9.89 8.03
N GLN A 261 8.94 -9.14 9.02
CA GLN A 261 9.67 -7.87 8.80
C GLN A 261 10.85 -7.72 9.75
N ASP A 262 12.01 -7.42 9.20
CA ASP A 262 13.19 -7.00 9.94
C ASP A 262 13.03 -5.53 10.38
N THR A 263 12.58 -5.33 11.62
CA THR A 263 12.28 -4.00 12.17
C THR A 263 13.53 -3.15 12.38
N ARG A 264 14.70 -3.77 12.56
CA ARG A 264 15.98 -3.07 12.70
C ARG A 264 16.41 -2.47 11.37
N MET A 265 16.42 -3.29 10.32
CA MET A 265 16.74 -2.85 8.96
C MET A 265 15.74 -1.78 8.47
N LEU A 266 14.46 -1.95 8.77
CA LEU A 266 13.42 -0.96 8.48
C LEU A 266 13.79 0.40 9.10
N GLY A 267 14.05 0.43 10.41
CA GLY A 267 14.36 1.66 11.15
C GLY A 267 15.61 2.38 10.65
N GLU A 268 16.61 1.61 10.19
CA GLU A 268 17.89 2.16 9.74
C GLU A 268 17.79 2.85 8.36
N PHE A 269 17.00 2.29 7.42
CA PHE A 269 17.12 2.68 6.01
C PHE A 269 15.90 3.36 5.43
N ILE A 270 14.68 3.04 5.89
CA ILE A 270 13.45 3.44 5.19
C ILE A 270 13.31 4.96 5.03
N VAL A 271 13.72 5.73 6.03
CA VAL A 271 13.61 7.19 6.03
C VAL A 271 14.72 7.81 5.19
N LYS A 272 15.98 7.42 5.45
CA LYS A 272 17.17 8.00 4.80
C LYS A 272 17.16 7.85 3.29
N MET A 273 16.86 6.65 2.81
CA MET A 273 16.85 6.40 1.36
C MET A 273 15.70 7.14 0.67
N GLY A 274 14.54 7.26 1.33
CA GLY A 274 13.43 8.05 0.81
C GLY A 274 13.77 9.54 0.71
N GLY A 275 14.36 10.12 1.75
CA GLY A 275 14.81 11.51 1.77
C GLY A 275 15.85 11.79 0.67
N GLN A 276 16.85 10.93 0.55
CA GLN A 276 17.88 11.06 -0.48
C GLN A 276 17.29 11.00 -1.90
N PHE A 277 16.34 10.09 -2.16
CA PHE A 277 15.69 10.01 -3.46
C PHE A 277 14.87 11.26 -3.77
N LEU A 278 14.16 11.83 -2.79
CA LEU A 278 13.44 13.09 -2.99
C LEU A 278 14.39 14.24 -3.33
N LYS A 279 15.55 14.32 -2.67
CA LYS A 279 16.59 15.31 -2.96
C LYS A 279 17.04 15.22 -4.42
N GLU A 280 17.33 14.02 -4.91
CA GLU A 280 17.73 13.79 -6.30
C GLU A 280 16.64 14.16 -7.31
N ILE A 281 15.35 13.92 -6.98
CA ILE A 281 14.21 14.34 -7.80
C ILE A 281 14.16 15.89 -7.88
N ILE A 282 14.29 16.56 -6.74
CA ILE A 282 14.28 18.03 -6.66
C ILE A 282 15.40 18.61 -7.55
N GLU A 283 16.63 18.08 -7.43
CA GLU A 283 17.78 18.53 -8.20
C GLU A 283 17.63 18.25 -9.69
N SER A 284 17.26 17.03 -10.09
CA SER A 284 17.18 16.61 -11.49
C SER A 284 16.02 17.27 -12.26
N ARG A 285 14.91 17.55 -11.57
CA ARG A 285 13.73 18.17 -12.16
C ARG A 285 13.69 19.69 -11.97
N HIS A 286 14.66 20.27 -11.25
CA HIS A 286 14.64 21.67 -10.83
C HIS A 286 13.30 22.04 -10.18
N PHE A 287 12.79 21.13 -9.35
CA PHE A 287 11.48 21.24 -8.73
C PHE A 287 11.53 22.13 -7.48
N ASP A 288 10.71 23.18 -7.45
CA ASP A 288 10.56 24.01 -6.25
C ASP A 288 9.67 23.31 -5.22
N ILE A 289 10.29 22.71 -4.19
CA ILE A 289 9.61 22.04 -3.08
C ILE A 289 8.74 22.99 -2.25
N GLY A 290 9.06 24.27 -2.19
CA GLY A 290 8.27 25.30 -1.50
C GLY A 290 6.88 25.48 -2.11
N SER A 291 6.73 25.15 -3.41
CA SER A 291 5.47 25.24 -4.14
C SER A 291 4.46 24.12 -3.81
N VAL A 292 4.84 23.12 -3.00
CA VAL A 292 3.93 22.04 -2.56
C VAL A 292 2.93 22.59 -1.54
N ASP A 293 1.65 22.38 -1.77
CA ASP A 293 0.56 22.75 -0.86
C ASP A 293 0.19 21.60 0.09
N TYR A 294 0.18 20.38 -0.42
CA TYR A 294 -0.11 19.17 0.35
C TYR A 294 0.96 18.11 0.13
N PHE A 295 1.43 17.52 1.21
CA PHE A 295 2.33 16.37 1.21
C PHE A 295 1.62 15.16 1.79
N LEU A 296 1.53 14.09 1.00
CA LEU A 296 0.86 12.82 1.34
C LEU A 296 1.90 11.72 1.54
N PRO A 297 2.59 11.65 2.69
CA PRO A 297 3.49 10.56 2.95
C PRO A 297 2.70 9.31 3.36
N HIS A 298 2.91 8.20 2.67
CA HIS A 298 2.47 6.90 3.16
C HIS A 298 3.24 6.54 4.43
N LEU A 299 2.60 6.69 5.57
CA LEU A 299 3.10 6.28 6.87
C LEU A 299 2.56 4.89 7.21
N SER A 300 3.43 3.91 7.42
CA SER A 300 3.03 2.61 7.97
C SER A 300 2.74 2.69 9.48
N SER A 301 3.28 3.71 10.15
CA SER A 301 3.14 4.01 11.56
C SER A 301 3.40 5.50 11.81
N GLU A 302 2.68 6.13 12.71
CA GLU A 302 2.95 7.52 13.14
C GLU A 302 4.36 7.69 13.73
N PHE A 303 4.98 6.60 14.17
CA PHE A 303 6.38 6.58 14.59
C PHE A 303 7.32 7.21 13.54
N PHE A 304 7.04 7.06 12.25
CA PHE A 304 7.92 7.54 11.18
C PHE A 304 7.75 9.03 10.85
N ARG A 305 6.71 9.70 11.33
CA ARG A 305 6.45 11.12 11.04
C ARG A 305 7.63 12.02 11.45
N GLU A 306 8.08 11.92 12.68
CA GLU A 306 9.21 12.72 13.17
C GLU A 306 10.55 12.38 12.53
N PRO A 307 10.92 11.10 12.37
CA PRO A 307 12.11 10.72 11.61
C PRO A 307 12.15 11.26 10.17
N ILE A 308 11.02 11.16 9.43
CA ILE A 308 10.94 11.71 8.07
C ILE A 308 11.10 13.22 8.08
N PHE A 309 10.42 13.93 8.98
CA PHE A 309 10.51 15.38 9.08
C PHE A 309 11.96 15.84 9.34
N LYS A 310 12.67 15.19 10.27
CA LYS A 310 14.06 15.48 10.59
C LYS A 310 15.00 15.20 9.43
N GLU A 311 14.86 14.04 8.79
CA GLU A 311 15.69 13.69 7.64
C GLU A 311 15.54 14.68 6.49
N LEU A 312 14.29 15.07 6.17
CA LEU A 312 14.04 16.08 5.13
C LEU A 312 14.70 17.42 5.51
N ALA A 313 14.59 17.87 6.76
CA ALA A 313 15.22 19.10 7.23
C ALA A 313 16.76 19.04 7.16
N GLU A 314 17.38 17.92 7.53
CA GLU A 314 18.82 17.69 7.42
C GLU A 314 19.32 17.73 5.96
N LEU A 315 18.47 17.32 5.02
CA LEU A 315 18.75 17.38 3.58
C LEU A 315 18.44 18.78 2.97
N GLY A 316 18.00 19.74 3.77
CA GLY A 316 17.61 21.08 3.32
C GLY A 316 16.24 21.13 2.63
N ILE A 317 15.43 20.10 2.79
CA ILE A 317 14.06 20.00 2.23
C ILE A 317 13.07 20.41 3.29
N ASN A 318 12.42 21.57 3.09
CA ASN A 318 11.46 22.09 4.06
C ASN A 318 10.02 21.90 3.59
N ILE A 319 9.33 20.93 4.18
CA ILE A 319 7.87 20.72 4.01
C ILE A 319 7.22 20.85 5.40
N PRO A 320 6.62 21.99 5.74
CA PRO A 320 5.98 22.19 7.04
C PRO A 320 4.93 21.13 7.35
N LYS A 321 4.83 20.72 8.62
CA LYS A 321 3.92 19.64 9.04
C LYS A 321 2.44 19.96 8.78
N GLU A 322 2.08 21.21 8.71
CA GLU A 322 0.73 21.70 8.40
C GLU A 322 0.29 21.33 6.98
N LYS A 323 1.26 21.09 6.08
CA LYS A 323 1.03 20.60 4.71
C LYS A 323 0.91 19.08 4.62
N TRP A 324 1.21 18.34 5.70
CA TRP A 324 1.13 16.89 5.72
C TRP A 324 -0.29 16.41 5.92
N PHE A 325 -0.74 15.53 5.03
CA PHE A 325 -2.04 14.90 5.13
C PHE A 325 -1.88 13.38 5.19
N THR A 326 -2.52 12.75 6.16
CA THR A 326 -2.59 11.30 6.32
C THR A 326 -3.92 10.91 6.96
N ASN A 327 -4.41 9.74 6.65
CA ASN A 327 -5.60 9.13 7.26
C ASN A 327 -5.30 7.81 7.98
N LEU A 328 -4.02 7.55 8.28
CA LEU A 328 -3.55 6.34 8.95
C LEU A 328 -4.35 6.01 10.21
N SER A 329 -4.71 7.03 11.01
CA SER A 329 -5.43 6.85 12.27
C SER A 329 -6.81 6.21 12.10
N THR A 330 -7.49 6.47 10.98
CA THR A 330 -8.89 6.07 10.76
C THR A 330 -9.05 4.85 9.86
N VAL A 331 -8.13 4.65 8.91
CA VAL A 331 -8.22 3.55 7.94
C VAL A 331 -7.17 2.45 8.16
N GLY A 332 -6.16 2.71 9.01
CA GLY A 332 -5.03 1.80 9.21
C GLY A 332 -4.03 1.82 8.06
N ASN A 333 -3.04 0.94 8.12
CA ASN A 333 -2.06 0.78 7.05
C ASN A 333 -2.59 -0.23 6.01
N VAL A 334 -3.08 0.28 4.87
CA VAL A 334 -3.59 -0.54 3.75
C VAL A 334 -2.50 -0.70 2.66
N ALA A 335 -1.25 -0.71 3.05
CA ALA A 335 -0.09 -0.92 2.18
C ALA A 335 -0.20 -0.19 0.83
N THR A 336 -0.34 -0.92 -0.29
CA THR A 336 -0.34 -0.34 -1.64
C THR A 336 -1.50 0.64 -1.90
N VAL A 337 -2.61 0.54 -1.17
CA VAL A 337 -3.81 1.35 -1.37
C VAL A 337 -3.69 2.73 -0.72
N SER A 338 -2.78 2.89 0.25
CA SER A 338 -2.75 4.03 1.17
C SER A 338 -2.74 5.39 0.47
N PHE A 339 -1.98 5.55 -0.63
CA PHE A 339 -1.95 6.83 -1.33
C PHE A 339 -3.29 7.16 -2.00
N ILE A 340 -4.02 6.16 -2.53
CA ILE A 340 -5.33 6.35 -3.14
C ILE A 340 -6.35 6.79 -2.08
N LEU A 341 -6.32 6.12 -0.91
CA LEU A 341 -7.21 6.46 0.20
C LEU A 341 -6.93 7.87 0.74
N MET A 342 -5.66 8.26 0.87
CA MET A 342 -5.28 9.61 1.28
C MET A 342 -5.73 10.65 0.26
N LEU A 343 -5.52 10.40 -1.03
CA LEU A 343 -5.88 11.34 -2.09
C LEU A 343 -7.40 11.49 -2.20
N GLU A 344 -8.17 10.39 -2.14
CA GLU A 344 -9.65 10.44 -2.09
C GLU A 344 -10.13 11.26 -0.90
N GLU A 345 -9.59 11.01 0.28
CA GLU A 345 -10.03 11.70 1.49
C GLU A 345 -9.62 13.18 1.49
N LEU A 346 -8.45 13.52 0.99
CA LEU A 346 -8.02 14.91 0.82
C LEU A 346 -9.02 15.68 -0.07
N ILE A 347 -9.36 15.12 -1.24
CA ILE A 347 -10.30 15.74 -2.19
C ILE A 347 -11.70 15.88 -1.57
N ARG A 348 -12.14 14.89 -0.83
CA ARG A 348 -13.46 14.88 -0.20
C ARG A 348 -13.59 15.84 0.98
N THR A 349 -12.49 16.05 1.74
CA THR A 349 -12.52 16.78 3.02
C THR A 349 -11.91 18.18 2.97
N ARG A 350 -11.22 18.52 1.90
CA ARG A 350 -10.58 19.82 1.72
C ARG A 350 -11.12 20.55 0.49
N GLU A 351 -11.27 21.85 0.60
CA GLU A 351 -11.55 22.71 -0.54
C GLU A 351 -10.22 23.00 -1.27
N LEU A 352 -9.97 22.19 -2.32
CA LEU A 352 -8.78 22.36 -3.15
C LEU A 352 -9.00 23.44 -4.21
N LYS A 353 -7.93 24.21 -4.50
CA LYS A 353 -7.96 25.32 -5.47
C LYS A 353 -7.08 25.00 -6.67
N THR A 354 -7.52 25.41 -7.86
CA THR A 354 -6.72 25.33 -9.09
C THR A 354 -5.31 25.88 -8.88
N GLY A 355 -4.31 25.14 -9.36
CA GLY A 355 -2.89 25.45 -9.22
C GLY A 355 -2.21 24.87 -7.98
N GLN A 356 -2.97 24.40 -6.98
CA GLN A 356 -2.38 23.75 -5.82
C GLN A 356 -1.68 22.45 -6.20
N LYS A 357 -0.55 22.20 -5.55
CA LYS A 357 0.31 21.02 -5.80
C LYS A 357 0.27 20.01 -4.66
N ILE A 358 0.09 18.76 -5.02
CA ILE A 358 0.03 17.62 -4.12
C ILE A 358 1.23 16.71 -4.41
N LEU A 359 2.13 16.58 -3.45
CA LEU A 359 3.26 15.66 -3.50
C LEU A 359 2.92 14.38 -2.75
N ILE A 360 2.95 13.25 -3.44
CA ILE A 360 2.74 11.92 -2.87
C ILE A 360 4.09 11.25 -2.66
N GLN A 361 4.28 10.60 -1.50
CA GLN A 361 5.43 9.77 -1.17
C GLN A 361 4.96 8.38 -0.75
N VAL A 362 5.50 7.35 -1.39
CA VAL A 362 5.25 5.95 -1.01
C VAL A 362 6.58 5.23 -0.84
N PRO A 363 7.07 5.06 0.40
CA PRO A 363 8.17 4.17 0.70
C PRO A 363 7.67 2.73 0.79
N GLU A 364 8.43 1.79 0.23
CA GLU A 364 8.18 0.36 0.32
C GLU A 364 9.29 -0.33 1.11
N SER A 365 8.92 -1.02 2.17
CA SER A 365 9.88 -1.70 3.05
C SER A 365 10.28 -3.10 2.61
N ALA A 366 9.59 -3.72 1.66
CA ALA A 366 9.88 -5.10 1.28
C ALA A 366 11.36 -5.28 0.84
N ARG A 367 11.80 -4.47 -0.10
CA ARG A 367 13.22 -4.40 -0.50
C ARG A 367 13.62 -3.00 -0.95
N PHE A 368 13.10 -1.97 -0.26
CA PHE A 368 13.43 -0.56 -0.41
C PHE A 368 13.21 -0.01 -1.82
N THR A 369 11.94 -0.03 -2.25
CA THR A 369 11.45 0.70 -3.42
C THR A 369 10.76 1.99 -2.96
N TYR A 370 10.93 3.07 -3.68
CA TYR A 370 10.31 4.36 -3.37
C TYR A 370 9.61 4.92 -4.59
N ALA A 371 8.43 5.47 -4.38
CA ALA A 371 7.70 6.19 -5.41
C ALA A 371 7.35 7.60 -4.93
N TYR A 372 7.52 8.58 -5.83
CA TYR A 372 7.03 9.95 -5.68
C TYR A 372 6.17 10.32 -6.87
N ALA A 373 5.13 11.08 -6.64
CA ALA A 373 4.32 11.67 -7.71
C ALA A 373 3.95 13.10 -7.35
N LEU A 374 3.97 13.99 -8.35
CA LEU A 374 3.47 15.34 -8.23
C LEU A 374 2.21 15.50 -9.05
N LEU A 375 1.17 16.02 -8.41
CA LEU A 375 -0.11 16.34 -9.02
C LEU A 375 -0.37 17.85 -8.90
N THR A 376 -1.04 18.42 -9.90
CA THR A 376 -1.54 19.82 -9.85
C THR A 376 -3.07 19.80 -10.01
N VAL A 377 -3.76 20.53 -9.15
CA VAL A 377 -5.21 20.73 -9.23
C VAL A 377 -5.53 21.62 -10.42
N CYS A 378 -6.48 21.21 -11.29
CA CYS A 378 -6.87 21.93 -12.51
C CYS A 378 -8.25 22.57 -12.42
#